data_21835d0564512070a83c1985b8db73d3
#
_entry.id   21835d0564512070a83c1985b8db73d3
#
_cell.length_a   1.000
_cell.length_b   1.000
_cell.length_c   1.000
_cell.angle_alpha   90.00
_cell.angle_beta   90.00
_cell.angle_gamma   90.00
#
_symmetry.space_group_name_H-M   'P 1'
#
loop_
_entity.id
_entity.type
_entity.pdbx_description
1 polymer ?
#
loop_
_entity_poly.entity_id
_entity_poly.type
_entity_poly.pdbx_seq_one_letter_code
_entity_poly.pdbx_strand_id
1 'polypeptide(L)'
;TNSTAMTGYTNPNLRLNKVDGLISIGDLGYIDEHDFLHVVGRADDMIIVGGENVHPQSVTEVLEAMPGIHEVHAGGVEDSETFQRIAVWAVPTADAAGKALTADAIRDWVRTKLADHSVPRDVHFLAKLPRNATGKVVPRLLNNHGEA
;
A
#
# COMPACT_ATOMS: atom_id res chain seq x y z
N THR A 1 -32.80 -3.27 -1.08
CA THR A 1 -32.21 -3.89 0.13
C THR A 1 -31.50 -5.17 -0.30
N ASN A 2 -30.18 -5.24 -0.09
CA ASN A 2 -29.40 -6.43 -0.39
C ASN A 2 -29.54 -7.41 0.80
N SER A 3 -30.19 -8.58 0.58
CA SER A 3 -30.41 -9.60 1.62
C SER A 3 -29.11 -10.27 2.10
N THR A 4 -27.98 -10.05 1.39
CA THR A 4 -26.65 -10.58 1.71
C THR A 4 -25.75 -9.54 2.39
N ALA A 5 -26.26 -8.34 2.71
CA ALA A 5 -25.49 -7.33 3.39
C ALA A 5 -25.07 -7.81 4.79
N MET A 6 -23.81 -7.53 5.13
CA MET A 6 -23.28 -7.82 6.46
C MET A 6 -24.09 -7.11 7.55
N THR A 7 -24.51 -7.83 8.57
CA THR A 7 -25.30 -7.30 9.69
C THR A 7 -24.46 -6.88 10.88
N GLY A 8 -23.21 -7.32 10.96
CA GLY A 8 -22.25 -6.99 12.02
C GLY A 8 -21.00 -7.82 11.94
N TYR A 9 -20.07 -7.53 12.84
CA TYR A 9 -18.85 -8.31 13.05
C TYR A 9 -19.07 -9.37 14.15
N THR A 10 -18.37 -10.49 14.07
CA THR A 10 -18.33 -11.49 15.14
C THR A 10 -17.62 -10.97 16.40
N ASN A 11 -16.69 -10.02 16.25
CA ASN A 11 -16.07 -9.31 17.37
C ASN A 11 -17.02 -8.19 17.85
N PRO A 12 -17.52 -8.23 19.11
CA PRO A 12 -18.49 -7.26 19.63
C PRO A 12 -17.91 -5.85 19.80
N ASN A 13 -16.59 -5.70 19.78
CA ASN A 13 -15.92 -4.40 19.88
C ASN A 13 -15.83 -3.67 18.53
N LEU A 14 -16.11 -4.35 17.42
CA LEU A 14 -16.12 -3.76 16.09
C LEU A 14 -17.54 -3.36 15.71
N ARG A 15 -17.69 -2.14 15.19
CA ARG A 15 -18.96 -1.61 14.71
C ARG A 15 -18.91 -1.39 13.21
N LEU A 16 -20.06 -1.60 12.55
CA LEU A 16 -20.21 -1.20 11.15
C LEU A 16 -20.18 0.33 11.06
N ASN A 17 -19.32 0.83 10.20
CA ASN A 17 -19.36 2.23 9.82
C ASN A 17 -20.50 2.44 8.81
N LYS A 18 -21.45 3.32 9.13
CA LYS A 18 -22.59 3.62 8.26
C LYS A 18 -22.60 5.10 7.91
N VAL A 19 -22.71 5.38 6.62
CA VAL A 19 -22.84 6.73 6.07
C VAL A 19 -24.12 6.74 5.24
N ASP A 20 -25.07 7.61 5.57
CA ASP A 20 -26.39 7.75 4.90
C ASP A 20 -27.15 6.42 4.76
N GLY A 21 -27.04 5.55 5.77
CA GLY A 21 -27.70 4.24 5.79
C GLY A 21 -26.97 3.15 4.99
N LEU A 22 -25.89 3.49 4.29
CA LEU A 22 -25.02 2.56 3.58
C LEU A 22 -23.87 2.09 4.48
N ILE A 23 -23.44 0.84 4.31
CA ILE A 23 -22.28 0.30 5.01
C ILE A 23 -21.02 0.73 4.27
N SER A 24 -20.15 1.51 4.95
CA SER A 24 -18.82 1.82 4.45
C SER A 24 -17.91 0.62 4.64
N ILE A 25 -17.24 0.20 3.58
CA ILE A 25 -16.22 -0.86 3.61
C ILE A 25 -14.80 -0.31 3.78
N GLY A 26 -14.69 1.02 3.90
CA GLY A 26 -13.43 1.72 4.16
C GLY A 26 -12.60 1.99 2.90
N ASP A 27 -13.13 1.71 1.71
CA ASP A 27 -12.46 2.06 0.47
C ASP A 27 -12.73 3.53 0.12
N LEU A 28 -11.71 4.21 -0.41
CA LEU A 28 -11.74 5.57 -0.95
C LEU A 28 -11.71 5.52 -2.46
N GLY A 29 -12.49 6.37 -3.09
CA GLY A 29 -12.53 6.48 -4.53
C GLY A 29 -13.19 7.79 -4.98
N TYR A 30 -13.15 8.04 -6.27
CA TYR A 30 -13.86 9.13 -6.91
C TYR A 30 -14.50 8.65 -8.21
N ILE A 31 -15.50 9.38 -8.67
CA ILE A 31 -16.14 9.18 -9.97
C ILE A 31 -15.60 10.25 -10.91
N ASP A 32 -15.12 9.87 -12.09
CA ASP A 32 -14.60 10.78 -13.09
C ASP A 32 -15.74 11.39 -13.94
N GLU A 33 -15.36 12.26 -14.87
CA GLU A 33 -16.28 12.94 -15.80
C GLU A 33 -17.01 12.02 -16.79
N HIS A 34 -16.61 10.75 -16.86
CA HIS A 34 -17.22 9.71 -17.69
C HIS A 34 -18.02 8.68 -16.88
N ASP A 35 -18.31 9.00 -15.60
CA ASP A 35 -19.02 8.13 -14.64
C ASP A 35 -18.29 6.81 -14.30
N PHE A 36 -16.97 6.74 -14.48
CA PHE A 36 -16.17 5.60 -13.99
C PHE A 36 -15.74 5.80 -12.55
N LEU A 37 -15.92 4.76 -11.74
CA LEU A 37 -15.44 4.72 -10.37
C LEU A 37 -13.94 4.30 -10.33
N HIS A 38 -13.12 5.19 -9.79
CA HIS A 38 -11.71 4.95 -9.51
C HIS A 38 -11.53 4.70 -8.02
N VAL A 39 -11.09 3.50 -7.65
CA VAL A 39 -10.74 3.18 -6.25
C VAL A 39 -9.29 3.57 -6.01
N VAL A 40 -9.06 4.49 -5.06
CA VAL A 40 -7.72 5.05 -4.75
C VAL A 40 -7.01 4.21 -3.68
N GLY A 41 -7.77 3.54 -2.82
CA GLY A 41 -7.22 2.75 -1.73
C GLY A 41 -8.17 2.70 -0.54
N ARG A 42 -7.64 2.31 0.62
CA ARG A 42 -8.40 2.27 1.86
C ARG A 42 -8.16 3.53 2.69
N ALA A 43 -9.21 3.98 3.37
CA ALA A 43 -9.12 5.12 4.28
C ALA A 43 -8.19 4.84 5.49
N ASP A 44 -8.17 3.59 5.94
CA ASP A 44 -7.38 3.10 7.07
C ASP A 44 -5.92 2.76 6.70
N ASP A 45 -5.60 2.69 5.40
CA ASP A 45 -4.23 2.47 4.91
C ASP A 45 -3.50 3.80 4.58
N MET A 46 -4.20 4.95 4.64
CA MET A 46 -3.58 6.26 4.48
C MET A 46 -2.65 6.55 5.66
N ILE A 47 -1.46 7.05 5.38
CA ILE A 47 -0.47 7.44 6.38
C ILE A 47 -0.14 8.93 6.29
N ILE A 48 0.41 9.47 7.38
CA ILE A 48 0.86 10.87 7.43
C ILE A 48 2.38 10.90 7.46
N VAL A 49 2.98 11.45 6.40
CA VAL A 49 4.43 11.60 6.25
C VAL A 49 4.79 13.07 6.26
N GLY A 50 5.41 13.56 7.34
CA GLY A 50 5.78 14.97 7.46
C GLY A 50 4.61 15.95 7.37
N GLY A 51 3.40 15.53 7.76
CA GLY A 51 2.17 16.34 7.69
C GLY A 51 1.36 16.16 6.41
N GLU A 52 1.86 15.39 5.43
CA GLU A 52 1.18 15.12 4.17
C GLU A 52 0.49 13.76 4.17
N ASN A 53 -0.71 13.70 3.61
CA ASN A 53 -1.47 12.46 3.46
C ASN A 53 -0.92 11.64 2.28
N VAL A 54 -0.48 10.43 2.55
CA VAL A 54 0.07 9.53 1.55
C VAL A 54 -0.71 8.22 1.54
N HIS A 55 -1.04 7.76 0.35
CA HIS A 55 -1.60 6.43 0.13
C HIS A 55 -0.49 5.49 -0.35
N PRO A 56 -0.02 4.53 0.47
CA PRO A 56 1.03 3.60 0.06
C PRO A 56 0.67 2.79 -1.18
N GLN A 57 -0.61 2.57 -1.42
CA GLN A 57 -1.11 1.89 -2.61
C GLN A 57 -0.67 2.58 -3.90
N SER A 58 -0.69 3.93 -3.95
CA SER A 58 -0.22 4.68 -5.14
C SER A 58 1.27 4.45 -5.42
N VAL A 59 2.09 4.24 -4.37
CA VAL A 59 3.50 3.90 -4.52
C VAL A 59 3.65 2.47 -5.06
N THR A 60 2.84 1.54 -4.57
CA THR A 60 2.80 0.16 -5.09
C THR A 60 2.48 0.14 -6.58
N GLU A 61 1.41 0.82 -7.01
CA GLU A 61 0.97 0.88 -8.41
C GLU A 61 2.04 1.46 -9.35
N VAL A 62 2.71 2.53 -8.93
CA VAL A 62 3.81 3.12 -9.69
C VAL A 62 4.99 2.16 -9.83
N LEU A 63 5.29 1.40 -8.78
CA LEU A 63 6.40 0.46 -8.77
C LEU A 63 6.08 -0.85 -9.51
N GLU A 64 4.83 -1.29 -9.58
CA GLU A 64 4.43 -2.45 -10.37
C GLU A 64 4.76 -2.29 -11.87
N ALA A 65 4.78 -1.04 -12.36
CA ALA A 65 5.17 -0.72 -13.74
C ALA A 65 6.70 -0.60 -13.95
N MET A 66 7.52 -0.72 -12.90
CA MET A 66 8.97 -0.56 -12.99
C MET A 66 9.63 -1.84 -13.52
N PRO A 67 10.45 -1.76 -14.58
CA PRO A 67 11.24 -2.91 -15.06
C PRO A 67 12.15 -3.46 -13.94
N GLY A 68 12.20 -4.79 -13.83
CA GLY A 68 13.01 -5.46 -12.80
C GLY A 68 12.27 -5.78 -11.50
N ILE A 69 11.02 -5.33 -11.35
CA ILE A 69 10.15 -5.69 -10.23
C ILE A 69 9.21 -6.82 -10.67
N HIS A 70 9.21 -7.91 -9.89
CA HIS A 70 8.29 -9.02 -10.03
C HIS A 70 7.04 -8.84 -9.16
N GLU A 71 7.26 -8.50 -7.89
CA GLU A 71 6.20 -8.17 -6.93
C GLU A 71 6.68 -7.00 -6.05
N VAL A 72 5.74 -6.19 -5.59
CA VAL A 72 6.05 -5.08 -4.68
C VAL A 72 4.89 -4.82 -3.74
N HIS A 73 5.21 -4.33 -2.56
CA HIS A 73 4.26 -3.79 -1.61
C HIS A 73 4.86 -2.55 -0.96
N ALA A 74 4.09 -1.48 -0.88
CA ALA A 74 4.43 -0.30 -0.11
C ALA A 74 3.52 -0.20 1.11
N GLY A 75 4.06 0.26 2.21
CA GLY A 75 3.32 0.42 3.47
C GLY A 75 3.93 1.51 4.35
N GLY A 76 3.16 1.93 5.34
CA GLY A 76 3.64 2.83 6.39
C GLY A 76 4.39 2.06 7.46
N VAL A 77 5.51 2.62 7.90
CA VAL A 77 6.23 2.18 9.11
C VAL A 77 6.40 3.36 10.05
N GLU A 78 6.50 3.08 11.35
CA GLU A 78 6.71 4.13 12.35
C GLU A 78 8.04 4.86 12.13
N ASP A 79 8.03 6.15 12.39
CA ASP A 79 9.19 7.03 12.27
C ASP A 79 9.20 8.07 13.39
N SER A 80 10.35 8.24 14.04
CA SER A 80 10.48 9.16 15.18
C SER A 80 10.42 10.65 14.80
N GLU A 81 10.72 11.00 13.55
CA GLU A 81 10.76 12.38 13.07
C GLU A 81 9.45 12.78 12.38
N THR A 82 8.87 11.88 11.58
CA THR A 82 7.71 12.17 10.73
C THR A 82 6.44 11.40 11.12
N PHE A 83 6.43 10.73 12.28
CA PHE A 83 5.43 9.80 12.77
C PHE A 83 5.37 8.52 11.94
N GLN A 84 5.30 8.64 10.62
CA GLN A 84 5.31 7.53 9.68
C GLN A 84 6.16 7.89 8.47
N ARG A 85 6.69 6.85 7.82
CA ARG A 85 7.40 6.94 6.56
C ARG A 85 7.01 5.79 5.65
N ILE A 86 7.24 5.94 4.35
CA ILE A 86 7.02 4.87 3.39
C ILE A 86 8.17 3.87 3.44
N ALA A 87 7.81 2.59 3.57
CA ALA A 87 8.69 1.46 3.32
C ALA A 87 8.19 0.67 2.11
N VAL A 88 9.12 0.11 1.33
CA VAL A 88 8.86 -0.72 0.16
C VAL A 88 9.51 -2.08 0.34
N TRP A 89 8.77 -3.14 0.05
CA TRP A 89 9.25 -4.51 -0.04
C TRP A 89 9.10 -4.98 -1.48
N ALA A 90 10.23 -5.18 -2.16
CA ALA A 90 10.29 -5.53 -3.57
C ALA A 90 10.87 -6.93 -3.76
N VAL A 91 10.26 -7.70 -4.66
CA VAL A 91 10.79 -8.95 -5.17
C VAL A 91 11.32 -8.68 -6.58
N PRO A 92 12.64 -8.73 -6.78
CA PRO A 92 13.23 -8.52 -8.11
C PRO A 92 12.88 -9.65 -9.07
N THR A 93 12.84 -9.36 -10.37
CA THR A 93 12.83 -10.40 -11.42
C THR A 93 14.15 -11.15 -11.43
N ALA A 94 14.17 -12.36 -12.01
CA ALA A 94 15.38 -13.19 -12.11
C ALA A 94 16.33 -12.76 -13.22
N ASP A 95 15.89 -11.87 -14.12
CA ASP A 95 16.62 -11.39 -15.28
C ASP A 95 17.68 -10.30 -14.96
N ALA A 96 18.28 -9.72 -15.99
CA ALA A 96 19.29 -8.67 -15.83
C ALA A 96 18.71 -7.39 -15.19
N ALA A 97 17.44 -7.05 -15.48
CA ALA A 97 16.80 -5.87 -14.93
C ALA A 97 16.61 -6.01 -13.42
N GLY A 98 16.12 -7.17 -12.94
CA GLY A 98 15.97 -7.41 -11.49
C GLY A 98 17.30 -7.49 -10.76
N LYS A 99 18.34 -8.03 -11.39
CA LYS A 99 19.70 -8.08 -10.81
C LYS A 99 20.37 -6.71 -10.70
N ALA A 100 19.98 -5.76 -11.54
CA ALA A 100 20.47 -4.38 -11.53
C ALA A 100 19.63 -3.46 -10.62
N LEU A 101 18.53 -3.95 -10.05
CA LEU A 101 17.62 -3.15 -9.25
C LEU A 101 18.29 -2.72 -7.94
N THR A 102 18.22 -1.42 -7.65
CA THR A 102 18.77 -0.82 -6.43
C THR A 102 17.71 0.00 -5.70
N ALA A 103 17.92 0.23 -4.41
CA ALA A 103 17.03 1.09 -3.63
C ALA A 103 16.95 2.51 -4.21
N ASP A 104 18.06 3.05 -4.69
CA ASP A 104 18.08 4.39 -5.29
C ASP A 104 17.33 4.43 -6.61
N ALA A 105 17.43 3.41 -7.46
CA ALA A 105 16.64 3.31 -8.67
C ALA A 105 15.12 3.28 -8.38
N ILE A 106 14.70 2.58 -7.32
CA ILE A 106 13.30 2.57 -6.86
C ILE A 106 12.88 3.98 -6.40
N ARG A 107 13.70 4.66 -5.59
CA ARG A 107 13.42 6.03 -5.13
C ARG A 107 13.31 7.01 -6.28
N ASP A 108 14.24 6.94 -7.22
CA ASP A 108 14.26 7.82 -8.40
C ASP A 108 13.04 7.57 -9.29
N TRP A 109 12.65 6.31 -9.49
CA TRP A 109 11.45 5.97 -10.23
C TRP A 109 10.19 6.59 -9.61
N VAL A 110 10.04 6.50 -8.28
CA VAL A 110 8.93 7.12 -7.55
C VAL A 110 8.95 8.64 -7.69
N ARG A 111 10.13 9.31 -7.53
CA ARG A 111 10.26 10.76 -7.68
C ARG A 111 9.80 11.29 -9.03
N THR A 112 9.96 10.52 -10.09
CA THR A 112 9.51 10.93 -11.43
C THR A 112 7.99 10.93 -11.60
N LYS A 113 7.24 10.33 -10.68
CA LYS A 113 5.82 10.03 -10.83
C LYS A 113 4.94 10.51 -9.68
N LEU A 114 5.50 10.63 -8.49
CA LEU A 114 4.79 11.02 -7.28
C LEU A 114 5.54 12.15 -6.55
N ALA A 115 4.87 12.78 -5.58
CA ALA A 115 5.46 13.83 -4.77
C ALA A 115 6.53 13.28 -3.82
N ASP A 116 7.44 14.15 -3.36
CA ASP A 116 8.61 13.78 -2.53
C ASP A 116 8.24 13.04 -1.24
N HIS A 117 7.14 13.39 -0.61
CA HIS A 117 6.65 12.71 0.60
C HIS A 117 6.22 11.25 0.37
N SER A 118 6.01 10.84 -0.89
CA SER A 118 5.72 9.46 -1.29
C SER A 118 6.98 8.63 -1.58
N VAL A 119 8.17 9.26 -1.59
CA VAL A 119 9.42 8.55 -1.86
C VAL A 119 9.79 7.65 -0.67
N PRO A 120 10.01 6.33 -0.89
CA PRO A 120 10.28 5.42 0.20
C PRO A 120 11.65 5.71 0.85
N ARG A 121 11.67 5.83 2.18
CA ARG A 121 12.94 5.87 2.93
C ARG A 121 13.55 4.49 3.03
N ASP A 122 12.74 3.46 3.27
CA ASP A 122 13.19 2.08 3.40
C ASP A 122 12.83 1.28 2.16
N VAL A 123 13.80 0.53 1.64
CA VAL A 123 13.60 -0.40 0.53
C VAL A 123 14.23 -1.74 0.91
N HIS A 124 13.38 -2.76 1.00
CA HIS A 124 13.76 -4.12 1.33
C HIS A 124 13.60 -5.02 0.13
N PHE A 125 14.63 -5.81 -0.18
CA PHE A 125 14.56 -6.82 -1.23
C PHE A 125 14.28 -8.18 -0.60
N LEU A 126 13.24 -8.85 -1.12
CA LEU A 126 12.78 -10.14 -0.62
C LEU A 126 12.78 -11.18 -1.74
N ALA A 127 12.91 -12.46 -1.36
CA ALA A 127 12.73 -13.56 -2.30
C ALA A 127 11.25 -13.78 -2.67
N LYS A 128 10.32 -13.42 -1.75
CA LYS A 128 8.87 -13.48 -1.95
C LYS A 128 8.16 -12.61 -0.92
N LEU A 129 6.99 -12.08 -1.26
CA LEU A 129 6.12 -11.41 -0.30
C LEU A 129 5.35 -12.45 0.55
N PRO A 130 5.21 -12.22 1.88
CA PRO A 130 4.41 -13.08 2.72
C PRO A 130 2.92 -12.93 2.39
N ARG A 131 2.24 -14.04 2.15
CA ARG A 131 0.82 -14.07 1.77
C ARG A 131 0.02 -14.97 2.71
N ASN A 132 -1.24 -14.64 2.93
CA ASN A 132 -2.18 -15.49 3.63
C ASN A 132 -2.73 -16.60 2.70
N ALA A 133 -3.60 -17.46 3.25
CA ALA A 133 -4.23 -18.55 2.50
C ALA A 133 -5.10 -18.08 1.31
N THR A 134 -5.54 -16.82 1.32
CA THR A 134 -6.33 -16.22 0.21
C THR A 134 -5.44 -15.50 -0.83
N GLY A 135 -4.11 -15.56 -0.68
CA GLY A 135 -3.16 -14.94 -1.59
C GLY A 135 -2.89 -13.44 -1.33
N LYS A 136 -3.47 -12.83 -0.30
CA LYS A 136 -3.22 -11.42 0.04
C LYS A 136 -1.91 -11.26 0.81
N VAL A 137 -1.14 -10.22 0.49
CA VAL A 137 0.06 -9.83 1.25
C VAL A 137 -0.33 -9.57 2.72
N VAL A 138 0.52 -9.99 3.63
CA VAL A 138 0.34 -9.83 5.10
C VAL A 138 1.33 -8.80 5.62
N PRO A 139 0.97 -7.49 5.70
CA PRO A 139 1.90 -6.40 6.02
C PRO A 139 2.61 -6.57 7.37
N ARG A 140 1.93 -7.09 8.38
CA ARG A 140 2.51 -7.33 9.72
C ARG A 140 3.73 -8.26 9.71
N LEU A 141 3.86 -9.13 8.70
CA LEU A 141 5.01 -10.03 8.56
C LEU A 141 6.18 -9.36 7.83
N LEU A 142 5.94 -8.23 7.15
CA LEU A 142 6.95 -7.45 6.46
C LEU A 142 7.78 -6.61 7.42
N ASN A 143 7.15 -6.03 8.44
CA ASN A 143 7.81 -5.16 9.41
C ASN A 143 8.86 -5.89 10.27
N ASN A 144 8.79 -7.21 10.37
CA ASN A 144 9.77 -8.04 11.10
C ASN A 144 11.05 -8.32 10.30
N HIS A 145 11.15 -7.90 9.04
CA HIS A 145 12.33 -8.09 8.19
C HIS A 145 13.26 -6.87 8.12
N GLY A 146 13.01 -5.84 8.93
CA GLY A 146 13.80 -4.60 8.97
C GLY A 146 14.90 -4.55 10.02
N GLU A 147 15.07 -5.59 10.84
CA GLU A 147 16.14 -5.68 11.85
C GLU A 147 17.08 -6.86 11.51
N ALA A 148 17.99 -6.63 10.58
CA ALA A 148 19.18 -7.47 10.39
C ALA A 148 20.35 -6.61 9.89
#